data_bac9c29a479054125b97ebe85b9e9454
#
_entry.id   bac9c29a479054125b97ebe85b9e9454
#
_cell.length_a   1.000
_cell.length_b   1.000
_cell.length_c   1.000
_cell.angle_alpha   90.00
_cell.angle_beta   90.00
_cell.angle_gamma   90.00
#
_symmetry.space_group_name_H-M   'P 1'
#
loop_
_entity.id
_entity.type
_entity.pdbx_description
1 polymer ?
#
loop_
_entity_poly.entity_id
_entity_poly.type
_entity_poly.pdbx_seq_one_letter_code
_entity_poly.pdbx_strand_id
1 'polypeptide(L)'
;MTNYVKAFSSKKASMWILGTVRLSKSVFEEYMIQRLIDVFVSGILFLVFSFILGFNFPVLISAIIGICCMIPAFGPFIGGLLSALLILVVDPGKFFYFVLFFIILNWLERTFILPHLIKDKTKIPALWVLVAVYVGGRLAGFAGMLFAVPVAAVIYRLVKEIIAYNKEKKIREETKTI
;
A
#
# COMPACT_ATOMS: atom_id res chain seq x y z
N MET A 1 10.90 46.77 -12.56
CA MET A 1 10.57 45.46 -13.21
C MET A 1 10.88 44.26 -12.32
N THR A 2 11.77 44.31 -11.37
CA THR A 2 12.20 43.19 -10.52
C THR A 2 11.18 42.70 -9.46
N ASN A 3 10.30 43.58 -8.98
CA ASN A 3 9.35 43.21 -7.90
C ASN A 3 8.15 42.36 -8.39
N TYR A 4 7.71 42.51 -9.63
CA TYR A 4 6.62 41.72 -10.21
C TYR A 4 7.04 40.27 -10.52
N VAL A 5 8.31 40.07 -10.89
CA VAL A 5 8.87 38.74 -11.15
C VAL A 5 9.01 37.96 -9.85
N LYS A 6 9.40 38.57 -8.75
CA LYS A 6 9.46 37.95 -7.40
C LYS A 6 8.07 37.57 -6.88
N ALA A 7 7.07 38.46 -7.05
CA ALA A 7 5.69 38.18 -6.62
C ALA A 7 5.05 37.05 -7.45
N PHE A 8 5.32 36.97 -8.75
CA PHE A 8 4.84 35.93 -9.62
C PHE A 8 5.53 34.58 -9.38
N SER A 9 6.82 34.60 -9.06
CA SER A 9 7.58 33.43 -8.64
C SER A 9 7.11 32.90 -7.28
N SER A 10 6.81 33.78 -6.33
CA SER A 10 6.26 33.44 -5.01
C SER A 10 4.86 32.84 -5.11
N LYS A 11 3.97 33.36 -5.96
CA LYS A 11 2.63 32.78 -6.20
C LYS A 11 2.69 31.39 -6.86
N LYS A 12 3.58 31.20 -7.85
CA LYS A 12 3.79 29.89 -8.44
C LYS A 12 4.34 28.89 -7.42
N ALA A 13 5.33 29.28 -6.63
CA ALA A 13 5.89 28.45 -5.56
C ALA A 13 4.83 28.09 -4.50
N SER A 14 3.99 29.05 -4.08
CA SER A 14 2.92 28.77 -3.12
C SER A 14 1.82 27.85 -3.69
N MET A 15 1.46 27.97 -4.96
CA MET A 15 0.53 27.06 -5.63
C MET A 15 1.10 25.64 -5.76
N TRP A 16 2.39 25.52 -6.05
CA TRP A 16 3.10 24.23 -6.06
C TRP A 16 3.11 23.57 -4.69
N ILE A 17 3.45 24.32 -3.65
CA ILE A 17 3.47 23.84 -2.26
C ILE A 17 2.06 23.40 -1.82
N LEU A 18 1.05 24.21 -2.06
CA LEU A 18 -0.34 23.90 -1.74
C LEU A 18 -0.85 22.68 -2.53
N GLY A 19 -0.47 22.56 -3.80
CA GLY A 19 -0.76 21.41 -4.64
C GLY A 19 -0.14 20.12 -4.08
N THR A 20 1.13 20.19 -3.70
CA THR A 20 1.88 19.06 -3.10
C THR A 20 1.29 18.64 -1.77
N VAL A 21 0.96 19.59 -0.89
CA VAL A 21 0.34 19.28 0.41
C VAL A 21 -1.03 18.64 0.24
N ARG A 22 -1.87 19.15 -0.67
CA ARG A 22 -3.18 18.58 -0.97
C ARG A 22 -3.04 17.18 -1.58
N LEU A 23 -2.09 16.98 -2.49
CA LEU A 23 -1.77 15.69 -3.07
C LEU A 23 -1.31 14.69 -1.99
N SER A 24 -0.40 15.12 -1.10
CA SER A 24 0.09 14.29 -0.01
C SER A 24 -1.04 13.83 0.91
N LYS A 25 -1.94 14.76 1.28
CA LYS A 25 -3.11 14.45 2.10
C LYS A 25 -4.02 13.43 1.43
N SER A 26 -4.37 13.62 0.16
CA SER A 26 -5.26 12.71 -0.55
C SER A 26 -4.64 11.31 -0.74
N VAL A 27 -3.34 11.23 -1.03
CA VAL A 27 -2.62 9.95 -1.16
C VAL A 27 -2.59 9.20 0.17
N PHE A 28 -2.35 9.93 1.26
CA PHE A 28 -2.30 9.34 2.58
C PHE A 28 -3.67 8.82 3.04
N GLU A 29 -4.72 9.63 2.91
CA GLU A 29 -6.08 9.23 3.25
C GLU A 29 -6.54 8.01 2.43
N GLU A 30 -6.32 8.03 1.12
CA GLU A 30 -6.68 6.94 0.23
C GLU A 30 -5.93 5.64 0.60
N TYR A 31 -4.64 5.73 0.90
CA TYR A 31 -3.84 4.59 1.33
C TYR A 31 -4.31 4.01 2.68
N MET A 32 -4.60 4.86 3.67
CA MET A 32 -5.10 4.39 4.97
C MET A 32 -6.44 3.69 4.85
N ILE A 33 -7.37 4.25 4.06
CA ILE A 33 -8.66 3.62 3.80
C ILE A 33 -8.47 2.26 3.13
N GLN A 34 -7.59 2.16 2.14
CA GLN A 34 -7.29 0.89 1.46
C GLN A 34 -6.74 -0.15 2.44
N ARG A 35 -5.84 0.23 3.35
CA ARG A 35 -5.30 -0.69 4.37
C ARG A 35 -6.37 -1.16 5.35
N LEU A 36 -7.25 -0.26 5.79
CA LEU A 36 -8.36 -0.64 6.65
C LEU A 36 -9.32 -1.62 5.94
N ILE A 37 -9.67 -1.35 4.70
CA ILE A 37 -10.49 -2.28 3.91
C ILE A 37 -9.81 -3.65 3.80
N ASP A 38 -8.52 -3.71 3.49
CA ASP A 38 -7.74 -4.94 3.38
C ASP A 38 -7.80 -5.75 4.70
N VAL A 39 -7.56 -5.11 5.84
CA VAL A 39 -7.64 -5.71 7.18
C VAL A 39 -9.01 -6.32 7.46
N PHE A 40 -10.09 -5.55 7.23
CA PHE A 40 -11.45 -6.02 7.51
C PHE A 40 -11.89 -7.14 6.54
N VAL A 41 -11.59 -6.99 5.26
CA VAL A 41 -11.96 -7.99 4.25
C VAL A 41 -11.22 -9.30 4.52
N SER A 42 -9.88 -9.26 4.67
CA SER A 42 -9.09 -10.44 5.00
C SER A 42 -9.56 -11.06 6.32
N GLY A 43 -9.72 -10.25 7.36
CA GLY A 43 -10.18 -10.73 8.67
C GLY A 43 -11.51 -11.46 8.60
N ILE A 44 -12.52 -10.88 7.94
CA ILE A 44 -13.86 -11.48 7.81
C ILE A 44 -13.80 -12.75 6.95
N LEU A 45 -13.12 -12.72 5.81
CA LEU A 45 -13.00 -13.87 4.92
C LEU A 45 -12.33 -15.05 5.64
N PHE A 46 -11.17 -14.82 6.25
CA PHE A 46 -10.46 -15.87 6.97
C PHE A 46 -11.26 -16.37 8.19
N LEU A 47 -12.02 -15.50 8.86
CA LEU A 47 -12.92 -15.89 9.96
C LEU A 47 -14.00 -16.86 9.47
N VAL A 48 -14.76 -16.46 8.46
CA VAL A 48 -15.90 -17.23 7.94
C VAL A 48 -15.44 -18.59 7.42
N PHE A 49 -14.41 -18.60 6.58
CA PHE A 49 -13.94 -19.86 5.99
C PHE A 49 -13.22 -20.75 7.01
N SER A 50 -12.51 -20.18 7.99
CA SER A 50 -11.91 -20.98 9.07
C SER A 50 -12.96 -21.67 9.95
N PHE A 51 -14.11 -21.02 10.17
CA PHE A 51 -15.24 -21.63 10.84
C PHE A 51 -15.85 -22.76 10.00
N ILE A 52 -16.12 -22.53 8.71
CA ILE A 52 -16.71 -23.52 7.81
C ILE A 52 -15.85 -24.78 7.70
N LEU A 53 -14.52 -24.61 7.63
CA LEU A 53 -13.56 -25.69 7.48
C LEU A 53 -13.17 -26.34 8.83
N GLY A 54 -13.71 -25.86 9.93
CA GLY A 54 -13.50 -26.44 11.26
C GLY A 54 -12.04 -26.35 11.75
N PHE A 55 -11.33 -25.26 11.40
CA PHE A 55 -10.00 -25.02 11.96
C PHE A 55 -10.09 -24.65 13.45
N ASN A 56 -9.05 -25.03 14.20
CA ASN A 56 -8.94 -24.66 15.59
C ASN A 56 -8.63 -23.15 15.70
N PHE A 57 -9.29 -22.47 16.64
CA PHE A 57 -9.10 -21.02 16.90
C PHE A 57 -9.36 -20.09 15.70
N PRO A 58 -10.50 -20.20 15.00
CA PRO A 58 -10.77 -19.40 13.80
C PRO A 58 -10.70 -17.89 14.04
N VAL A 59 -11.12 -17.41 15.22
CA VAL A 59 -11.03 -15.99 15.59
C VAL A 59 -9.58 -15.53 15.71
N LEU A 60 -8.71 -16.35 16.30
CA LEU A 60 -7.30 -16.03 16.45
C LEU A 60 -6.58 -16.00 15.10
N ILE A 61 -6.84 -16.99 14.23
CA ILE A 61 -6.31 -17.05 12.86
C ILE A 61 -6.68 -15.79 12.09
N SER A 62 -7.97 -15.44 12.07
CA SER A 62 -8.48 -14.28 11.34
C SER A 62 -7.92 -12.96 11.88
N ALA A 63 -7.78 -12.83 13.21
CA ALA A 63 -7.19 -11.67 13.84
C ALA A 63 -5.70 -11.52 13.47
N ILE A 64 -4.92 -12.61 13.53
CA ILE A 64 -3.50 -12.60 13.13
C ILE A 64 -3.37 -12.16 11.67
N ILE A 65 -4.11 -12.78 10.76
CA ILE A 65 -4.03 -12.47 9.33
C ILE A 65 -4.48 -11.02 9.07
N GLY A 66 -5.63 -10.61 9.61
CA GLY A 66 -6.17 -9.26 9.44
C GLY A 66 -5.21 -8.18 9.94
N ILE A 67 -4.67 -8.32 11.15
CA ILE A 67 -3.71 -7.35 11.71
C ILE A 67 -2.42 -7.31 10.87
N CYS A 68 -1.90 -8.49 10.48
CA CYS A 68 -0.71 -8.54 9.64
C CYS A 68 -0.93 -7.86 8.27
N CYS A 69 -2.14 -7.88 7.70
CA CYS A 69 -2.46 -7.19 6.45
C CYS A 69 -2.25 -5.67 6.50
N MET A 70 -2.08 -5.06 7.67
CA MET A 70 -1.62 -3.68 7.79
C MET A 70 -0.22 -3.49 7.22
N ILE A 71 0.63 -4.52 7.22
CA ILE A 71 1.98 -4.44 6.66
C ILE A 71 1.89 -4.60 5.13
N PRO A 72 2.23 -3.57 4.34
CA PRO A 72 2.14 -3.66 2.89
C PRO A 72 3.08 -4.74 2.33
N ALA A 73 2.61 -5.46 1.34
CA ALA A 73 3.30 -6.54 0.63
C ALA A 73 3.61 -7.80 1.47
N PHE A 74 4.06 -7.66 2.71
CA PHE A 74 4.48 -8.78 3.55
C PHE A 74 3.38 -9.30 4.50
N GLY A 75 2.36 -8.48 4.76
CA GLY A 75 1.32 -8.77 5.75
C GLY A 75 0.70 -10.15 5.64
N PRO A 76 0.12 -10.52 4.50
CA PRO A 76 -0.51 -11.84 4.34
C PRO A 76 0.46 -13.00 4.54
N PHE A 77 1.72 -12.86 4.06
CA PHE A 77 2.72 -13.91 4.23
C PHE A 77 3.08 -14.12 5.71
N ILE A 78 3.27 -13.03 6.45
CA ILE A 78 3.56 -13.08 7.89
C ILE A 78 2.36 -13.66 8.64
N GLY A 79 1.14 -13.15 8.36
CA GLY A 79 -0.08 -13.64 8.99
C GLY A 79 -0.36 -15.10 8.68
N GLY A 80 -0.18 -15.52 7.42
CA GLY A 80 -0.31 -16.90 6.99
C GLY A 80 0.71 -17.84 7.66
N LEU A 81 1.96 -17.41 7.73
CA LEU A 81 3.03 -18.18 8.40
C LEU A 81 2.74 -18.37 9.88
N LEU A 82 2.39 -17.30 10.61
CA LEU A 82 2.07 -17.37 12.03
C LEU A 82 0.85 -18.26 12.30
N SER A 83 -0.19 -18.13 11.45
CA SER A 83 -1.38 -18.97 11.57
C SER A 83 -1.09 -20.44 11.21
N ALA A 84 -0.24 -20.70 10.22
CA ALA A 84 0.19 -22.05 9.88
C ALA A 84 0.98 -22.70 11.01
N LEU A 85 1.89 -21.95 11.65
CA LEU A 85 2.62 -22.43 12.83
C LEU A 85 1.68 -22.72 14.01
N LEU A 86 0.67 -21.86 14.23
CA LEU A 86 -0.34 -22.11 15.25
C LEU A 86 -1.08 -23.43 14.99
N ILE A 87 -1.54 -23.66 13.78
CA ILE A 87 -2.22 -24.92 13.40
C ILE A 87 -1.27 -26.10 13.51
N LEU A 88 -0.01 -25.97 13.11
CA LEU A 88 0.97 -27.04 13.20
C LEU A 88 1.17 -27.53 14.64
N VAL A 89 1.16 -26.60 15.62
CA VAL A 89 1.33 -26.91 17.03
C VAL A 89 0.06 -27.54 17.64
N VAL A 90 -1.12 -27.05 17.24
CA VAL A 90 -2.40 -27.45 17.86
C VAL A 90 -3.00 -28.69 17.20
N ASP A 91 -2.95 -28.78 15.88
CA ASP A 91 -3.51 -29.86 15.08
C ASP A 91 -2.65 -30.12 13.83
N PRO A 92 -1.53 -30.84 13.97
CA PRO A 92 -0.63 -31.12 12.85
C PRO A 92 -1.30 -31.76 11.64
N GLY A 93 -2.37 -32.54 11.86
CA GLY A 93 -3.14 -33.19 10.80
C GLY A 93 -3.83 -32.18 9.87
N LYS A 94 -4.18 -31.01 10.37
CA LYS A 94 -4.83 -29.95 9.58
C LYS A 94 -3.83 -28.96 8.95
N PHE A 95 -2.54 -29.07 9.23
CA PHE A 95 -1.53 -28.11 8.75
C PHE A 95 -1.53 -27.97 7.23
N PHE A 96 -1.44 -29.06 6.49
CA PHE A 96 -1.41 -29.01 5.02
C PHE A 96 -2.72 -28.48 4.42
N TYR A 97 -3.86 -28.84 5.01
CA TYR A 97 -5.18 -28.30 4.61
C TYR A 97 -5.24 -26.79 4.83
N PHE A 98 -4.71 -26.31 5.95
CA PHE A 98 -4.65 -24.87 6.23
C PHE A 98 -3.75 -24.13 5.24
N VAL A 99 -2.57 -24.65 4.95
CA VAL A 99 -1.64 -24.02 3.99
C VAL A 99 -2.28 -23.93 2.60
N LEU A 100 -2.89 -25.01 2.14
CA LEU A 100 -3.57 -25.02 0.84
C LEU A 100 -4.76 -24.04 0.82
N PHE A 101 -5.58 -24.07 1.86
CA PHE A 101 -6.70 -23.14 2.05
C PHE A 101 -6.20 -21.68 2.05
N PHE A 102 -5.16 -21.38 2.81
CA PHE A 102 -4.59 -20.04 2.89
C PHE A 102 -4.12 -19.53 1.52
N ILE A 103 -3.39 -20.34 0.77
CA ILE A 103 -2.91 -19.97 -0.56
C ILE A 103 -4.08 -19.67 -1.50
N ILE A 104 -5.08 -20.56 -1.55
CA ILE A 104 -6.24 -20.41 -2.43
C ILE A 104 -7.04 -19.15 -2.04
N LEU A 105 -7.35 -18.98 -0.76
CA LEU A 105 -8.17 -17.85 -0.31
C LEU A 105 -7.46 -16.52 -0.49
N ASN A 106 -6.17 -16.44 -0.16
CA ASN A 106 -5.37 -15.23 -0.36
C ASN A 106 -5.23 -14.87 -1.86
N TRP A 107 -5.08 -15.89 -2.73
CA TRP A 107 -5.07 -15.66 -4.18
C TRP A 107 -6.42 -15.15 -4.69
N LEU A 108 -7.53 -15.76 -4.25
CA LEU A 108 -8.89 -15.35 -4.61
C LEU A 108 -9.19 -13.92 -4.17
N GLU A 109 -8.84 -13.60 -2.94
CA GLU A 109 -9.01 -12.27 -2.36
C GLU A 109 -8.28 -11.20 -3.18
N ARG A 110 -7.00 -11.42 -3.47
CA ARG A 110 -6.16 -10.46 -4.19
C ARG A 110 -6.49 -10.34 -5.66
N THR A 111 -6.98 -11.41 -6.28
CA THR A 111 -7.29 -11.42 -7.71
C THR A 111 -8.69 -10.87 -8.00
N PHE A 112 -9.66 -11.19 -7.14
CA PHE A 112 -11.07 -10.87 -7.41
C PHE A 112 -11.65 -9.86 -6.43
N ILE A 113 -11.46 -10.03 -5.12
CA ILE A 113 -12.19 -9.25 -4.12
C ILE A 113 -11.58 -7.85 -3.97
N LEU A 114 -10.28 -7.76 -3.71
CA LEU A 114 -9.62 -6.48 -3.51
C LEU A 114 -9.72 -5.53 -4.72
N PRO A 115 -9.50 -5.95 -5.97
CA PRO A 115 -9.58 -5.03 -7.10
C PRO A 115 -10.97 -4.42 -7.32
N HIS A 116 -12.03 -5.13 -6.90
CA HIS A 116 -13.39 -4.63 -6.98
C HIS A 116 -13.72 -3.62 -5.88
N LEU A 117 -13.13 -3.78 -4.70
CA LEU A 117 -13.33 -2.90 -3.54
C LEU A 117 -12.38 -1.70 -3.54
N ILE A 118 -11.16 -1.90 -4.02
CA ILE A 118 -10.08 -0.92 -3.95
C ILE A 118 -9.70 -0.50 -5.38
N LYS A 119 -10.02 0.74 -5.74
CA LYS A 119 -9.52 1.35 -6.97
C LYS A 119 -8.14 1.93 -6.69
N ASP A 120 -7.09 1.16 -7.00
CA ASP A 120 -5.72 1.62 -6.81
C ASP A 120 -5.37 2.74 -7.80
N LYS A 121 -5.47 3.98 -7.32
CA LYS A 121 -5.08 5.19 -8.06
C LYS A 121 -3.60 5.52 -7.92
N THR A 122 -2.92 4.92 -6.97
CA THR A 122 -1.54 5.27 -6.64
C THR A 122 -0.53 4.73 -7.65
N LYS A 123 -0.82 3.61 -8.32
CA LYS A 123 -0.01 2.97 -9.40
C LYS A 123 1.50 3.09 -9.21
N ILE A 124 1.98 2.82 -7.99
CA ILE A 124 3.40 2.81 -7.68
C ILE A 124 3.96 1.44 -8.06
N PRO A 125 5.11 1.37 -8.74
CA PRO A 125 5.77 0.10 -8.99
C PRO A 125 6.06 -0.64 -7.68
N ALA A 126 5.84 -1.96 -7.67
CA ALA A 126 6.02 -2.80 -6.47
C ALA A 126 7.42 -2.65 -5.84
N LEU A 127 8.44 -2.43 -6.67
CA LEU A 127 9.79 -2.20 -6.19
C LEU A 127 9.89 -1.01 -5.23
N TRP A 128 9.22 0.11 -5.53
CA TRP A 128 9.21 1.28 -4.67
C TRP A 128 8.50 1.01 -3.33
N VAL A 129 7.45 0.19 -3.35
CA VAL A 129 6.75 -0.24 -2.13
C VAL A 129 7.70 -1.06 -1.25
N LEU A 130 8.43 -2.02 -1.83
CA LEU A 130 9.39 -2.85 -1.11
C LEU A 130 10.51 -2.03 -0.47
N VAL A 131 11.09 -1.10 -1.24
CA VAL A 131 12.14 -0.19 -0.74
C VAL A 131 11.60 0.68 0.39
N ALA A 132 10.40 1.25 0.22
CA ALA A 132 9.77 2.09 1.23
C ALA A 132 9.53 1.32 2.53
N VAL A 133 8.96 0.12 2.46
CA VAL A 133 8.71 -0.73 3.63
C VAL A 133 10.00 -1.10 4.34
N TYR A 134 11.05 -1.47 3.60
CA TYR A 134 12.35 -1.80 4.16
C TYR A 134 12.98 -0.61 4.91
N VAL A 135 13.06 0.55 4.24
CA VAL A 135 13.63 1.77 4.84
C VAL A 135 12.78 2.24 6.02
N GLY A 136 11.44 2.30 5.85
CA GLY A 136 10.53 2.71 6.91
C GLY A 136 10.61 1.80 8.14
N GLY A 137 10.73 0.49 7.92
CA GLY A 137 10.89 -0.48 8.98
C GLY A 137 12.17 -0.29 9.79
N ARG A 138 13.27 0.08 9.11
CA ARG A 138 14.54 0.39 9.78
C ARG A 138 14.50 1.68 10.58
N LEU A 139 13.75 2.68 10.12
CA LEU A 139 13.69 4.01 10.75
C LEU A 139 12.73 4.06 11.96
N ALA A 140 11.56 3.46 11.86
CA ALA A 140 10.50 3.58 12.86
C ALA A 140 9.70 2.28 13.08
N GLY A 141 10.31 1.11 12.82
CA GLY A 141 9.69 -0.20 13.04
C GLY A 141 8.37 -0.38 12.29
N PHE A 142 7.38 -0.95 12.94
CA PHE A 142 6.06 -1.22 12.35
C PHE A 142 5.35 0.05 11.84
N ALA A 143 5.38 1.13 12.62
CA ALA A 143 4.81 2.40 12.21
C ALA A 143 5.50 2.95 10.94
N GLY A 144 6.84 2.82 10.90
CA GLY A 144 7.61 3.20 9.72
C GLY A 144 7.23 2.42 8.47
N MET A 145 7.01 1.11 8.57
CA MET A 145 6.56 0.29 7.43
C MET A 145 5.21 0.77 6.88
N LEU A 146 4.28 1.10 7.77
CA LEU A 146 2.93 1.54 7.40
C LEU A 146 2.95 2.92 6.71
N PHE A 147 3.70 3.88 7.26
CA PHE A 147 3.72 5.26 6.76
C PHE A 147 4.71 5.49 5.62
N ALA A 148 5.70 4.65 5.44
CA ALA A 148 6.68 4.80 4.37
C ALA A 148 6.08 4.70 2.96
N VAL A 149 5.07 3.86 2.78
CA VAL A 149 4.43 3.67 1.46
C VAL A 149 3.73 4.94 0.96
N PRO A 150 2.86 5.62 1.73
CA PRO A 150 2.28 6.88 1.27
C PRO A 150 3.32 7.98 1.07
N VAL A 151 4.39 8.02 1.89
CA VAL A 151 5.49 8.96 1.68
C VAL A 151 6.21 8.69 0.35
N ALA A 152 6.55 7.42 0.07
CA ALA A 152 7.14 7.03 -1.20
C ALA A 152 6.21 7.31 -2.39
N ALA A 153 4.89 7.17 -2.22
CA ALA A 153 3.90 7.50 -3.23
C ALA A 153 3.92 8.97 -3.61
N VAL A 154 3.99 9.85 -2.62
CA VAL A 154 4.10 11.30 -2.83
C VAL A 154 5.40 11.62 -3.56
N ILE A 155 6.53 11.09 -3.09
CA ILE A 155 7.84 11.31 -3.73
C ILE A 155 7.82 10.83 -5.19
N TYR A 156 7.31 9.65 -5.45
CA TYR A 156 7.22 9.08 -6.79
C TYR A 156 6.39 9.95 -7.74
N ARG A 157 5.22 10.45 -7.27
CA ARG A 157 4.38 11.35 -8.07
C ARG A 157 5.06 12.69 -8.36
N LEU A 158 5.71 13.30 -7.36
CA LEU A 158 6.45 14.54 -7.54
C LEU A 158 7.59 14.41 -8.55
N VAL A 159 8.37 13.33 -8.45
CA VAL A 159 9.45 13.04 -9.41
C VAL A 159 8.88 12.87 -10.83
N LYS A 160 7.78 12.16 -10.97
CA LYS A 160 7.12 11.96 -12.28
C LYS A 160 6.61 13.27 -12.88
N GLU A 161 6.03 14.16 -12.07
CA GLU A 161 5.57 15.48 -12.52
C GLU A 161 6.75 16.38 -12.96
N ILE A 162 7.86 16.38 -12.22
CA ILE A 162 9.07 17.13 -12.58
C ILE A 162 9.63 16.63 -13.92
N ILE A 163 9.70 15.31 -14.10
CA ILE A 163 10.19 14.71 -15.36
C ILE A 163 9.27 15.08 -16.52
N ALA A 164 7.95 15.00 -16.34
CA ALA A 164 6.97 15.36 -17.37
C ALA A 164 7.10 16.83 -17.76
N TYR A 165 7.21 17.73 -16.78
CA TYR A 165 7.40 19.17 -17.02
C TYR A 165 8.67 19.47 -17.82
N ASN A 166 9.79 18.84 -17.46
CA ASN A 166 11.06 19.04 -18.17
C ASN A 166 10.99 18.51 -19.63
N LYS A 167 10.28 17.40 -19.85
CA LYS A 167 10.08 16.85 -21.18
C LYS A 167 9.24 17.78 -22.07
N GLU A 168 8.14 18.31 -21.54
CA GLU A 168 7.34 19.30 -22.28
C GLU A 168 8.10 20.58 -22.61
N LYS A 169 8.92 21.04 -21.67
CA LYS A 169 9.76 22.23 -21.89
C LYS A 169 10.75 22.00 -23.02
N LYS A 170 11.41 20.83 -23.06
CA LYS A 170 12.36 20.46 -24.10
C LYS A 170 11.70 20.38 -25.48
N ILE A 171 10.53 19.75 -25.57
CA ILE A 171 9.76 19.70 -26.83
C ILE A 171 9.37 21.08 -27.33
N ARG A 172 8.94 21.98 -26.43
CA ARG A 172 8.60 23.37 -26.80
C ARG A 172 9.81 24.17 -27.28
N GLU A 173 10.98 23.93 -26.73
CA GLU A 173 12.22 24.58 -27.14
C GLU A 173 12.65 24.09 -28.54
N GLU A 174 12.58 22.79 -28.81
CA GLU A 174 12.87 22.17 -30.12
C GLU A 174 11.89 22.66 -31.20
N THR A 175 10.58 22.78 -30.89
CA THR A 175 9.56 23.27 -31.85
C THR A 175 9.67 24.77 -32.16
N LYS A 176 10.35 25.56 -31.33
CA LYS A 176 10.59 26.99 -31.59
C LYS A 176 11.83 27.26 -32.45
N THR A 177 12.67 26.24 -32.65
CA THR A 177 13.96 26.39 -33.37
C THR A 177 13.83 25.93 -34.84
N ILE A 178 12.65 25.43 -35.22
CA ILE A 178 12.24 25.13 -36.60
C ILE A 178 11.30 26.23 -37.11
#